data_528a2d402f122a09aadfcf648bdfaf49
#
_entry.id   528a2d402f122a09aadfcf648bdfaf49
#
_cell.length_a   1.000
_cell.length_b   1.000
_cell.length_c   1.000
_cell.angle_alpha   90.00
_cell.angle_beta   90.00
_cell.angle_gamma   90.00
#
_symmetry.space_group_name_H-M   'P 1'
#
loop_
_entity.id
_entity.type
_entity.pdbx_description
1 polymer ?
#
loop_
_entity_poly.entity_id
_entity_poly.type
_entity_poly.pdbx_seq_one_letter_code
_entity_poly.pdbx_strand_id
1 'polypeptide(L)'
;MSVQAFYDGLAPLYHLVYENWDAAVGQQGRRLASIIGEHWGADARSVLDAAVGIGTQAIGLLGLGFRVIGADLSPGAVARATREGARRRLMVPCLVADFRALPVRGESVDVVLVCDNALPHLGTEGEIQTALAECLRCARPGGGCLISMRDYGPPPPAGTVDAQPWGERVWAGRRYRVRQVWTWHGRHYELAIEIVPRDSSDAPTILRSRYLAIPVAEVSELMRAVGFERVCRLDDRFFQPVLVGTRPTA
;
A
#
# COMPACT_ATOMS: atom_id res chain seq x y z
N MET A 1 -1.32 17.43 -8.77
CA MET A 1 -2.51 16.73 -8.23
C MET A 1 -2.15 16.28 -6.83
N SER A 2 -3.09 16.35 -5.85
CA SER A 2 -2.86 15.77 -4.53
C SER A 2 -2.88 14.23 -4.58
N VAL A 3 -2.27 13.56 -3.58
CA VAL A 3 -2.30 12.08 -3.45
C VAL A 3 -3.75 11.58 -3.38
N GLN A 4 -4.60 12.26 -2.60
CA GLN A 4 -6.03 11.94 -2.52
C GLN A 4 -6.70 11.99 -3.91
N ALA A 5 -6.55 13.09 -4.65
CA ALA A 5 -7.17 13.23 -5.97
C ALA A 5 -6.64 12.21 -7.00
N PHE A 6 -5.37 11.81 -6.88
CA PHE A 6 -4.80 10.74 -7.69
C PHE A 6 -5.52 9.41 -7.44
N TYR A 7 -5.69 9.01 -6.18
CA TYR A 7 -6.36 7.75 -5.84
C TYR A 7 -7.87 7.80 -6.03
N ASP A 8 -8.52 8.95 -5.83
CA ASP A 8 -9.94 9.13 -6.16
C ASP A 8 -10.19 8.90 -7.67
N GLY A 9 -9.31 9.45 -8.51
CA GLY A 9 -9.37 9.22 -9.95
C GLY A 9 -9.00 7.79 -10.37
N LEU A 10 -8.07 7.16 -9.67
CA LEU A 10 -7.62 5.81 -9.98
C LEU A 10 -8.58 4.72 -9.47
N ALA A 11 -9.27 4.94 -8.36
CA ALA A 11 -10.08 3.93 -7.69
C ALA A 11 -11.02 3.14 -8.62
N PRO A 12 -11.73 3.73 -9.60
CA PRO A 12 -12.57 2.97 -10.52
C PRO A 12 -11.82 1.97 -11.41
N LEU A 13 -10.55 2.26 -11.71
CA LEU A 13 -9.72 1.53 -12.66
C LEU A 13 -8.49 0.87 -12.01
N TYR A 14 -8.30 1.02 -10.69
CA TYR A 14 -7.09 0.57 -10.02
C TYR A 14 -6.81 -0.93 -10.17
N HIS A 15 -7.84 -1.76 -10.26
CA HIS A 15 -7.68 -3.19 -10.50
C HIS A 15 -6.97 -3.50 -11.83
N LEU A 16 -6.95 -2.57 -12.80
CA LEU A 16 -6.24 -2.73 -14.09
C LEU A 16 -4.72 -2.63 -13.97
N VAL A 17 -4.19 -2.11 -12.85
CA VAL A 17 -2.73 -2.13 -12.59
C VAL A 17 -2.22 -3.55 -12.33
N TYR A 18 -3.11 -4.45 -11.94
CA TYR A 18 -2.82 -5.88 -11.77
C TYR A 18 -3.10 -6.64 -13.05
N GLU A 19 -2.34 -7.69 -13.31
CA GLU A 19 -2.65 -8.62 -14.40
C GLU A 19 -3.97 -9.37 -14.14
N ASN A 20 -4.12 -9.84 -12.90
CA ASN A 20 -5.34 -10.43 -12.36
C ASN A 20 -5.51 -10.02 -10.90
N TRP A 21 -6.40 -9.07 -10.65
CA TRP A 21 -6.59 -8.54 -9.31
C TRP A 21 -7.18 -9.54 -8.32
N ASP A 22 -8.11 -10.40 -8.74
CA ASP A 22 -8.68 -11.43 -7.86
C ASP A 22 -7.63 -12.45 -7.43
N ALA A 23 -6.75 -12.85 -8.33
CA ALA A 23 -5.61 -13.70 -8.01
C ALA A 23 -4.65 -12.99 -7.06
N ALA A 24 -4.37 -11.71 -7.29
CA ALA A 24 -3.51 -10.89 -6.42
C ALA A 24 -4.06 -10.79 -5.00
N VAL A 25 -5.37 -10.54 -4.82
CA VAL A 25 -6.04 -10.53 -3.51
C VAL A 25 -5.75 -11.82 -2.74
N GLY A 26 -6.01 -12.98 -3.35
CA GLY A 26 -5.77 -14.26 -2.68
C GLY A 26 -4.30 -14.55 -2.39
N GLN A 27 -3.41 -14.23 -3.33
CA GLN A 27 -1.98 -14.48 -3.17
C GLN A 27 -1.36 -13.58 -2.10
N GLN A 28 -1.67 -12.28 -2.13
CA GLN A 28 -1.15 -11.32 -1.18
C GLN A 28 -1.67 -11.59 0.23
N GLY A 29 -2.96 -11.92 0.37
CA GLY A 29 -3.52 -12.32 1.67
C GLY A 29 -2.79 -13.51 2.29
N ARG A 30 -2.53 -14.58 1.54
CA ARG A 30 -1.78 -15.74 2.04
C ARG A 30 -0.34 -15.41 2.43
N ARG A 31 0.36 -14.61 1.62
CA ARG A 31 1.75 -14.20 1.92
C ARG A 31 1.83 -13.33 3.18
N LEU A 32 0.93 -12.36 3.31
CA LEU A 32 0.85 -11.52 4.51
C LEU A 32 0.48 -12.34 5.75
N ALA A 33 -0.49 -13.24 5.66
CA ALA A 33 -0.85 -14.13 6.76
C ALA A 33 0.33 -15.00 7.24
N SER A 34 1.14 -15.51 6.30
CA SER A 34 2.38 -16.26 6.64
C SER A 34 3.38 -15.38 7.39
N ILE A 35 3.68 -14.18 6.87
CA ILE A 35 4.63 -13.25 7.50
C ILE A 35 4.12 -12.85 8.90
N ILE A 36 2.84 -12.53 9.03
CA ILE A 36 2.22 -12.14 10.31
C ILE A 36 2.36 -13.27 11.33
N GLY A 37 2.03 -14.50 10.94
CA GLY A 37 2.13 -15.67 11.83
C GLY A 37 3.56 -15.97 12.27
N GLU A 38 4.54 -15.79 11.40
CA GLU A 38 5.96 -16.03 11.69
C GLU A 38 6.55 -14.99 12.65
N HIS A 39 6.16 -13.71 12.52
CA HIS A 39 6.77 -12.63 13.28
C HIS A 39 6.04 -12.31 14.59
N TRP A 40 4.71 -12.46 14.64
CA TRP A 40 3.89 -12.07 15.79
C TRP A 40 3.01 -13.20 16.34
N GLY A 41 3.15 -14.41 15.80
CA GLY A 41 2.45 -15.60 16.25
C GLY A 41 1.09 -15.84 15.57
N ALA A 42 0.60 -17.07 15.66
CA ALA A 42 -0.62 -17.51 15.01
C ALA A 42 -1.89 -16.81 15.52
N ASP A 43 -1.83 -16.25 16.73
CA ASP A 43 -2.95 -15.52 17.35
C ASP A 43 -3.00 -14.04 16.96
N ALA A 44 -1.99 -13.53 16.25
CA ALA A 44 -2.00 -12.18 15.71
C ALA A 44 -2.99 -12.09 14.53
N ARG A 45 -4.23 -11.66 14.81
CA ARG A 45 -5.36 -11.70 13.88
C ARG A 45 -6.05 -10.36 13.67
N SER A 46 -5.74 -9.33 14.47
CA SER A 46 -6.30 -7.99 14.30
C SER A 46 -5.32 -7.12 13.53
N VAL A 47 -5.76 -6.56 12.41
CA VAL A 47 -4.94 -5.83 11.45
C VAL A 47 -5.58 -4.47 11.15
N LEU A 48 -4.75 -3.42 11.16
CA LEU A 48 -5.05 -2.13 10.58
C LEU A 48 -4.32 -2.01 9.25
N ASP A 49 -5.04 -2.00 8.14
CA ASP A 49 -4.49 -1.68 6.83
C ASP A 49 -4.55 -0.17 6.64
N ALA A 50 -3.44 0.53 6.90
CA ALA A 50 -3.40 1.99 6.97
C ALA A 50 -3.34 2.67 5.59
N ALA A 51 -3.25 1.90 4.52
CA ALA A 51 -3.30 2.37 3.14
C ALA A 51 -4.10 1.36 2.29
N VAL A 52 -5.36 1.13 2.67
CA VAL A 52 -6.18 0.02 2.18
C VAL A 52 -6.44 0.05 0.68
N GLY A 53 -6.35 1.20 0.03
CA GLY A 53 -6.62 1.36 -1.39
C GLY A 53 -7.99 0.81 -1.76
N ILE A 54 -8.04 -0.07 -2.77
CA ILE A 54 -9.27 -0.77 -3.19
C ILE A 54 -9.49 -2.10 -2.45
N GLY A 55 -8.72 -2.35 -1.37
CA GLY A 55 -8.91 -3.49 -0.47
C GLY A 55 -8.11 -4.74 -0.79
N THR A 56 -7.06 -4.68 -1.60
CA THR A 56 -6.33 -5.87 -2.07
C THR A 56 -5.84 -6.73 -0.91
N GLN A 57 -5.15 -6.15 0.06
CA GLN A 57 -4.60 -6.84 1.23
C GLN A 57 -5.68 -7.16 2.26
N ALA A 58 -6.54 -6.17 2.57
CA ALA A 58 -7.61 -6.30 3.55
C ALA A 58 -8.59 -7.43 3.21
N ILE A 59 -9.07 -7.50 1.95
CA ILE A 59 -9.99 -8.54 1.48
C ILE A 59 -9.31 -9.91 1.54
N GLY A 60 -8.03 -9.99 1.14
CA GLY A 60 -7.26 -11.23 1.20
C GLY A 60 -7.13 -11.78 2.61
N LEU A 61 -6.84 -10.92 3.60
CA LEU A 61 -6.71 -11.30 5.01
C LEU A 61 -8.06 -11.62 5.64
N LEU A 62 -9.12 -10.85 5.34
CA LEU A 62 -10.49 -11.14 5.81
C LEU A 62 -10.95 -12.53 5.34
N GLY A 63 -10.63 -12.90 4.09
CA GLY A 63 -10.92 -14.23 3.54
C GLY A 63 -10.19 -15.37 4.26
N LEU A 64 -9.15 -15.07 5.03
CA LEU A 64 -8.39 -16.00 5.86
C LEU A 64 -8.74 -15.91 7.36
N GLY A 65 -9.82 -15.21 7.72
CA GLY A 65 -10.33 -15.11 9.09
C GLY A 65 -9.63 -14.07 9.97
N PHE A 66 -8.87 -13.14 9.38
CA PHE A 66 -8.36 -11.98 10.12
C PHE A 66 -9.49 -10.97 10.36
N ARG A 67 -9.35 -10.18 11.43
CA ARG A 67 -10.16 -8.98 11.66
C ARG A 67 -9.40 -7.78 11.12
N VAL A 68 -9.90 -7.15 10.08
CA VAL A 68 -9.21 -6.04 9.42
C VAL A 68 -10.06 -4.77 9.48
N ILE A 69 -9.42 -3.66 9.81
CA ILE A 69 -9.92 -2.31 9.63
C ILE A 69 -9.05 -1.66 8.56
N GLY A 70 -9.66 -1.06 7.54
CA GLY A 70 -8.95 -0.31 6.50
C GLY A 70 -8.98 1.18 6.77
N ALA A 71 -7.91 1.89 6.41
CA ALA A 71 -7.86 3.34 6.33
C ALA A 71 -7.20 3.77 5.01
N ASP A 72 -7.69 4.83 4.40
CA ASP A 72 -7.09 5.43 3.21
C ASP A 72 -7.41 6.91 3.14
N LEU A 73 -6.51 7.70 2.56
CA LEU A 73 -6.71 9.13 2.35
C LEU A 73 -7.81 9.41 1.31
N SER A 74 -8.05 8.46 0.38
CA SER A 74 -9.01 8.58 -0.72
C SER A 74 -10.39 8.04 -0.35
N PRO A 75 -11.44 8.89 -0.27
CA PRO A 75 -12.82 8.44 -0.15
C PRO A 75 -13.24 7.49 -1.28
N GLY A 76 -12.76 7.71 -2.50
CA GLY A 76 -13.03 6.86 -3.66
C GLY A 76 -12.47 5.44 -3.48
N ALA A 77 -11.24 5.32 -2.98
CA ALA A 77 -10.61 4.04 -2.68
C ALA A 77 -11.35 3.30 -1.55
N VAL A 78 -11.66 3.99 -0.44
CA VAL A 78 -12.44 3.45 0.69
C VAL A 78 -13.80 2.92 0.22
N ALA A 79 -14.54 3.72 -0.55
CA ALA A 79 -15.83 3.30 -1.08
C ALA A 79 -15.70 2.09 -2.02
N ARG A 80 -14.61 2.00 -2.79
CA ARG A 80 -14.34 0.85 -3.64
C ARG A 80 -13.99 -0.40 -2.82
N ALA A 81 -13.12 -0.30 -1.81
CA ALA A 81 -12.77 -1.41 -0.93
C ALA A 81 -14.02 -2.03 -0.26
N THR A 82 -14.90 -1.19 0.27
CA THR A 82 -16.17 -1.62 0.88
C THR A 82 -17.05 -2.37 -0.13
N ARG A 83 -17.22 -1.83 -1.36
CA ARG A 83 -18.01 -2.50 -2.40
C ARG A 83 -17.41 -3.84 -2.84
N GLU A 84 -16.09 -3.90 -2.97
CA GLU A 84 -15.40 -5.13 -3.38
C GLU A 84 -15.45 -6.22 -2.30
N GLY A 85 -15.38 -5.81 -1.02
CA GLY A 85 -15.66 -6.72 0.09
C GLY A 85 -17.07 -7.28 0.03
N ALA A 86 -18.08 -6.40 -0.10
CA ALA A 86 -19.49 -6.82 -0.17
C ALA A 86 -19.78 -7.79 -1.32
N ARG A 87 -19.16 -7.59 -2.50
CA ARG A 87 -19.25 -8.53 -3.64
C ARG A 87 -18.75 -9.93 -3.29
N ARG A 88 -17.83 -10.04 -2.33
CA ARG A 88 -17.24 -11.29 -1.83
C ARG A 88 -17.88 -11.78 -0.52
N ARG A 89 -18.99 -11.14 -0.11
CA ARG A 89 -19.68 -11.40 1.16
C ARG A 89 -18.79 -11.18 2.38
N LEU A 90 -17.85 -10.25 2.28
CA LEU A 90 -16.96 -9.81 3.35
C LEU A 90 -17.29 -8.37 3.73
N MET A 91 -17.37 -8.10 5.03
CA MET A 91 -17.47 -6.74 5.54
C MET A 91 -16.04 -6.19 5.71
N VAL A 92 -15.74 -5.10 5.02
CA VAL A 92 -14.47 -4.38 5.13
C VAL A 92 -14.75 -3.04 5.82
N PRO A 93 -14.63 -2.94 7.15
CA PRO A 93 -14.74 -1.67 7.85
C PRO A 93 -13.61 -0.74 7.39
N CYS A 94 -13.95 0.42 6.82
CA CYS A 94 -12.97 1.37 6.33
C CYS A 94 -13.24 2.78 6.83
N LEU A 95 -12.16 3.55 7.01
CA LEU A 95 -12.14 4.93 7.42
C LEU A 95 -11.45 5.78 6.35
N VAL A 96 -11.93 7.00 6.12
CA VAL A 96 -11.16 8.00 5.38
C VAL A 96 -10.22 8.69 6.36
N ALA A 97 -8.92 8.45 6.25
CA ALA A 97 -7.93 8.97 7.17
C ALA A 97 -6.54 9.09 6.53
N ASP A 98 -5.75 10.02 7.04
CA ASP A 98 -4.32 10.09 6.77
C ASP A 98 -3.58 9.19 7.77
N PHE A 99 -2.68 8.34 7.28
CA PHE A 99 -1.95 7.42 8.15
C PHE A 99 -0.87 8.12 9.02
N ARG A 100 -0.71 9.45 8.88
CA ARG A 100 0.04 10.27 9.84
C ARG A 100 -0.78 10.65 11.08
N ALA A 101 -2.10 10.43 11.06
CA ALA A 101 -3.02 10.73 12.16
C ALA A 101 -4.24 9.79 12.09
N LEU A 102 -4.05 8.54 12.46
CA LEU A 102 -5.09 7.51 12.37
C LEU A 102 -6.13 7.66 13.50
N PRO A 103 -7.42 7.73 13.21
CA PRO A 103 -8.48 7.81 14.22
C PRO A 103 -8.75 6.43 14.84
N VAL A 104 -7.69 5.73 15.21
CA VAL A 104 -7.71 4.39 15.81
C VAL A 104 -7.08 4.48 17.19
N ARG A 105 -7.67 3.80 18.15
CA ARG A 105 -7.14 3.75 19.52
C ARG A 105 -5.72 3.19 19.51
N GLY A 106 -4.84 3.74 20.33
CA GLY A 106 -3.50 3.18 20.56
C GLY A 106 -3.59 1.76 21.12
N GLU A 107 -2.60 0.94 20.80
CA GLU A 107 -2.43 -0.42 21.32
C GLU A 107 -3.63 -1.35 21.05
N SER A 108 -4.30 -1.16 19.91
CA SER A 108 -5.57 -1.84 19.64
C SER A 108 -5.52 -2.93 18.58
N VAL A 109 -4.43 -3.02 17.82
CA VAL A 109 -4.26 -4.01 16.75
C VAL A 109 -2.96 -4.80 16.91
N ASP A 110 -2.96 -6.01 16.40
CA ASP A 110 -1.75 -6.85 16.41
C ASP A 110 -0.73 -6.34 15.42
N VAL A 111 -1.18 -5.96 14.22
CA VAL A 111 -0.30 -5.54 13.12
C VAL A 111 -0.90 -4.35 12.38
N VAL A 112 -0.05 -3.37 12.07
CA VAL A 112 -0.36 -2.30 11.13
C VAL A 112 0.31 -2.59 9.79
N LEU A 113 -0.44 -2.51 8.70
CA LEU A 113 0.08 -2.66 7.34
C LEU A 113 0.17 -1.30 6.65
N VAL A 114 1.28 -1.06 5.94
CA VAL A 114 1.46 0.02 4.97
C VAL A 114 2.02 -0.61 3.70
N CYS A 115 1.15 -1.10 2.83
CA CYS A 115 1.54 -1.92 1.68
C CYS A 115 1.50 -1.16 0.35
N ASP A 116 2.05 -1.83 -0.67
CA ASP A 116 2.01 -1.41 -2.08
C ASP A 116 2.60 -0.02 -2.34
N ASN A 117 3.77 0.24 -1.72
CA ASN A 117 4.50 1.50 -1.95
C ASN A 117 3.75 2.76 -1.51
N ALA A 118 2.89 2.67 -0.49
CA ALA A 118 2.12 3.81 0.01
C ALA A 118 3.01 4.83 0.76
N LEU A 119 3.98 4.36 1.54
CA LEU A 119 4.84 5.21 2.37
C LEU A 119 5.61 6.29 1.57
N PRO A 120 6.18 6.01 0.38
CA PRO A 120 6.84 6.99 -0.47
C PRO A 120 5.98 8.16 -0.98
N HIS A 121 4.66 8.12 -0.84
CA HIS A 121 3.80 9.29 -1.12
C HIS A 121 4.00 10.43 -0.12
N LEU A 122 4.56 10.14 1.04
CA LEU A 122 5.03 11.16 1.98
C LEU A 122 6.31 11.78 1.41
N GLY A 123 6.27 13.08 1.22
CA GLY A 123 7.31 13.81 0.47
C GLY A 123 8.62 13.98 1.23
N THR A 124 8.66 13.70 2.54
CA THR A 124 9.81 13.94 3.42
C THR A 124 9.99 12.82 4.43
N GLU A 125 11.24 12.65 4.91
CA GLU A 125 11.56 11.70 5.98
C GLU A 125 10.84 12.02 7.30
N GLY A 126 10.64 13.32 7.63
CA GLY A 126 9.89 13.73 8.81
C GLY A 126 8.41 13.32 8.77
N GLU A 127 7.79 13.37 7.59
CA GLU A 127 6.42 12.86 7.42
C GLU A 127 6.38 11.33 7.54
N ILE A 128 7.41 10.64 7.03
CA ILE A 128 7.54 9.18 7.18
C ILE A 128 7.70 8.81 8.66
N GLN A 129 8.56 9.53 9.41
CA GLN A 129 8.70 9.32 10.86
C GLN A 129 7.37 9.51 11.60
N THR A 130 6.61 10.54 11.25
CA THR A 130 5.28 10.78 11.82
C THR A 130 4.35 9.60 11.58
N ALA A 131 4.31 9.09 10.35
CA ALA A 131 3.49 7.92 9.99
C ALA A 131 3.94 6.64 10.71
N LEU A 132 5.25 6.42 10.81
CA LEU A 132 5.81 5.27 11.52
C LEU A 132 5.53 5.32 13.03
N ALA A 133 5.62 6.51 13.65
CA ALA A 133 5.26 6.71 15.04
C ALA A 133 3.77 6.43 15.29
N GLU A 134 2.92 6.79 14.33
CA GLU A 134 1.48 6.52 14.39
C GLU A 134 1.18 5.02 14.22
N CYS A 135 1.90 4.32 13.34
CA CYS A 135 1.84 2.86 13.24
C CYS A 135 2.27 2.19 14.56
N LEU A 136 3.38 2.67 15.17
CA LEU A 136 3.84 2.19 16.47
C LEU A 136 2.78 2.40 17.55
N ARG A 137 2.15 3.58 17.60
CA ARG A 137 1.09 3.90 18.55
C ARG A 137 -0.10 2.96 18.45
N CYS A 138 -0.51 2.61 17.23
CA CYS A 138 -1.69 1.75 16.98
C CYS A 138 -1.42 0.27 17.30
N ALA A 139 -0.19 -0.21 17.07
CA ALA A 139 0.19 -1.59 17.36
C ALA A 139 0.21 -1.83 18.89
N ARG A 140 -0.30 -2.96 19.35
CA ARG A 140 -0.20 -3.38 20.75
C ARG A 140 1.25 -3.72 21.13
N PRO A 141 1.63 -3.70 22.43
CA PRO A 141 2.91 -4.25 22.86
C PRO A 141 3.10 -5.70 22.36
N GLY A 142 4.26 -6.00 21.80
CA GLY A 142 4.55 -7.28 21.15
C GLY A 142 3.93 -7.48 19.77
N GLY A 143 3.06 -6.59 19.31
CA GLY A 143 2.60 -6.48 17.93
C GLY A 143 3.58 -5.70 17.06
N GLY A 144 3.17 -5.26 15.86
CA GLY A 144 4.12 -4.52 15.04
C GLY A 144 3.57 -3.89 13.77
N CYS A 145 4.51 -3.55 12.89
CA CYS A 145 4.24 -2.94 11.60
C CYS A 145 4.89 -3.73 10.47
N LEU A 146 4.16 -3.87 9.36
CA LEU A 146 4.63 -4.46 8.11
C LEU A 146 4.47 -3.45 7.00
N ILE A 147 5.56 -3.15 6.29
CA ILE A 147 5.60 -2.21 5.17
C ILE A 147 6.05 -2.96 3.93
N SER A 148 5.32 -2.86 2.82
CA SER A 148 5.83 -3.31 1.53
C SER A 148 6.06 -2.12 0.61
N MET A 149 7.25 -2.04 0.04
CA MET A 149 7.64 -0.93 -0.81
C MET A 149 8.72 -1.32 -1.82
N ARG A 150 8.85 -0.53 -2.87
CA ARG A 150 9.97 -0.67 -3.81
C ARG A 150 11.27 -0.36 -3.12
N ASP A 151 12.33 -1.06 -3.51
CA ASP A 151 13.68 -0.70 -3.12
C ASP A 151 14.27 0.26 -4.16
N TYR A 152 14.55 1.47 -3.74
CA TYR A 152 15.10 2.49 -4.61
C TYR A 152 16.61 2.51 -4.46
N GLY A 153 17.31 2.31 -5.58
CA GLY A 153 18.73 2.59 -5.70
C GLY A 153 19.01 4.09 -5.80
N PRO A 154 20.27 4.45 -6.10
CA PRO A 154 20.61 5.83 -6.39
C PRO A 154 19.71 6.40 -7.50
N PRO A 155 19.14 7.61 -7.32
CA PRO A 155 18.27 8.20 -8.32
C PRO A 155 19.05 8.49 -9.62
N PRO A 156 18.44 8.25 -10.78
CA PRO A 156 19.05 8.63 -12.05
C PRO A 156 19.09 10.17 -12.19
N PRO A 157 19.81 10.70 -13.21
CA PRO A 157 19.82 12.14 -13.46
C PRO A 157 18.44 12.76 -13.54
N ALA A 158 18.29 13.99 -13.02
CA ALA A 158 17.03 14.72 -13.11
C ALA A 158 16.60 14.89 -14.58
N GLY A 159 15.30 14.74 -14.85
CA GLY A 159 14.73 14.75 -16.20
C GLY A 159 14.74 13.39 -16.89
N THR A 160 15.36 12.35 -16.31
CA THR A 160 15.23 10.97 -16.85
C THR A 160 13.77 10.54 -16.84
N VAL A 161 13.32 10.01 -17.98
CA VAL A 161 11.98 9.45 -18.14
C VAL A 161 12.10 7.95 -18.38
N ASP A 162 11.42 7.17 -17.56
CA ASP A 162 11.34 5.72 -17.68
C ASP A 162 9.88 5.28 -17.82
N ALA A 163 9.60 4.50 -18.86
CA ALA A 163 8.26 4.03 -19.17
C ALA A 163 8.19 2.51 -19.03
N GLN A 164 7.41 2.04 -18.06
CA GLN A 164 7.22 0.64 -17.77
C GLN A 164 5.85 0.17 -18.29
N PRO A 165 5.80 -0.67 -19.35
CA PRO A 165 4.55 -1.24 -19.82
C PRO A 165 4.05 -2.30 -18.82
N TRP A 166 2.79 -2.18 -18.39
CA TRP A 166 2.12 -3.22 -17.60
C TRP A 166 1.29 -4.17 -18.47
N GLY A 167 1.23 -3.90 -19.79
CA GLY A 167 0.57 -4.72 -20.77
C GLY A 167 -0.89 -4.37 -21.02
N GLU A 168 -1.60 -5.29 -21.64
CA GLU A 168 -3.02 -5.13 -21.94
C GLU A 168 -3.89 -5.79 -20.86
N ARG A 169 -5.07 -5.21 -20.64
CA ARG A 169 -6.09 -5.69 -19.70
C ARG A 169 -7.43 -5.74 -20.40
N VAL A 170 -8.25 -6.71 -20.01
CA VAL A 170 -9.65 -6.80 -20.43
C VAL A 170 -10.53 -6.60 -19.21
N TRP A 171 -11.45 -5.65 -19.29
CA TRP A 171 -12.42 -5.38 -18.24
C TRP A 171 -13.76 -4.94 -18.83
N ALA A 172 -14.85 -5.55 -18.36
CA ALA A 172 -16.20 -5.29 -18.85
C ALA A 172 -16.32 -5.38 -20.40
N GLY A 173 -15.63 -6.34 -21.01
CA GLY A 173 -15.63 -6.55 -22.46
C GLY A 173 -14.79 -5.53 -23.26
N ARG A 174 -14.07 -4.63 -22.60
CA ARG A 174 -13.22 -3.60 -23.25
C ARG A 174 -11.75 -3.89 -23.00
N ARG A 175 -10.89 -3.56 -23.96
CA ARG A 175 -9.43 -3.67 -23.86
C ARG A 175 -8.81 -2.34 -23.46
N TYR A 176 -7.82 -2.44 -22.56
CA TYR A 176 -7.05 -1.29 -22.08
C TYR A 176 -5.56 -1.60 -22.16
N ARG A 177 -4.77 -0.65 -22.59
CA ARG A 177 -3.32 -0.66 -22.39
C ARG A 177 -2.99 0.12 -21.14
N VAL A 178 -2.24 -0.49 -20.22
CA VAL A 178 -1.82 0.13 -18.97
C VAL A 178 -0.31 0.26 -18.95
N ARG A 179 0.18 1.42 -18.58
CA ARG A 179 1.60 1.67 -18.36
C ARG A 179 1.80 2.68 -17.23
N GLN A 180 2.97 2.64 -16.62
CA GLN A 180 3.45 3.72 -15.76
C GLN A 180 4.62 4.45 -16.44
N VAL A 181 4.71 5.75 -16.19
CA VAL A 181 5.79 6.59 -16.65
C VAL A 181 6.35 7.33 -15.44
N TRP A 182 7.66 7.25 -15.24
CA TRP A 182 8.36 7.88 -14.15
C TRP A 182 9.18 9.03 -14.71
N THR A 183 9.04 10.22 -14.15
CA THR A 183 9.88 11.38 -14.47
C THR A 183 10.65 11.77 -13.21
N TRP A 184 11.97 11.66 -13.27
CA TRP A 184 12.84 11.82 -12.10
C TRP A 184 13.21 13.28 -11.83
N HIS A 185 13.23 13.67 -10.56
CA HIS A 185 13.58 14.99 -10.04
C HIS A 185 14.46 14.83 -8.78
N GLY A 186 15.69 14.32 -8.93
CA GLY A 186 16.56 13.95 -7.83
C GLY A 186 15.97 12.79 -7.01
N ARG A 187 15.85 12.95 -5.70
CA ARG A 187 15.23 11.92 -4.82
C ARG A 187 13.71 11.81 -4.97
N HIS A 188 13.08 12.61 -5.80
CA HIS A 188 11.64 12.50 -6.08
C HIS A 188 11.43 12.07 -7.53
N TYR A 189 10.29 11.47 -7.78
CA TYR A 189 9.80 11.26 -9.14
C TYR A 189 8.29 11.50 -9.21
N GLU A 190 7.84 11.95 -10.38
CA GLU A 190 6.45 11.94 -10.75
C GLU A 190 6.13 10.59 -11.41
N LEU A 191 5.16 9.87 -10.88
CA LEU A 191 4.57 8.70 -11.50
C LEU A 191 3.30 9.11 -12.24
N ALA A 192 3.23 8.84 -13.55
CA ALA A 192 1.98 8.85 -14.29
C ALA A 192 1.50 7.41 -14.51
N ILE A 193 0.26 7.10 -14.13
CA ILE A 193 -0.45 5.91 -14.55
C ILE A 193 -1.32 6.27 -15.73
N GLU A 194 -1.10 5.60 -16.86
CA GLU A 194 -1.84 5.80 -18.10
C GLU A 194 -2.66 4.56 -18.42
N ILE A 195 -3.98 4.73 -18.51
CA ILE A 195 -4.95 3.68 -18.86
C ILE A 195 -5.63 4.12 -20.15
N VAL A 196 -5.27 3.49 -21.26
CA VAL A 196 -5.68 3.87 -22.61
C VAL A 196 -6.65 2.83 -23.15
N PRO A 197 -7.92 3.19 -23.38
CA PRO A 197 -8.86 2.32 -24.10
C PRO A 197 -8.33 1.98 -25.50
N ARG A 198 -8.52 0.73 -25.93
CA ARG A 198 -8.07 0.23 -27.25
C ARG A 198 -9.19 0.02 -28.24
N ASP A 199 -10.42 -0.09 -27.75
CA ASP A 199 -11.60 -0.45 -28.54
C ASP A 199 -12.60 0.72 -28.65
N SER A 200 -12.23 1.92 -28.25
CA SER A 200 -13.06 3.12 -28.34
C SER A 200 -12.22 4.37 -28.55
N SER A 201 -12.88 5.46 -28.94
CA SER A 201 -12.29 6.78 -29.05
C SER A 201 -12.29 7.55 -27.70
N ASP A 202 -12.61 6.90 -26.60
CA ASP A 202 -12.60 7.55 -25.28
C ASP A 202 -11.19 8.06 -24.95
N ALA A 203 -11.14 9.21 -24.30
CA ALA A 203 -9.88 9.80 -23.88
C ALA A 203 -9.14 8.88 -22.87
N PRO A 204 -7.80 8.82 -22.93
CA PRO A 204 -7.03 8.09 -21.94
C PRO A 204 -7.19 8.69 -20.55
N THR A 205 -7.24 7.83 -19.53
CA THR A 205 -7.10 8.25 -18.14
C THR A 205 -5.62 8.36 -17.81
N ILE A 206 -5.16 9.57 -17.46
CA ILE A 206 -3.77 9.83 -17.07
C ILE A 206 -3.79 10.50 -15.70
N LEU A 207 -3.26 9.80 -14.70
CA LEU A 207 -3.21 10.26 -13.31
C LEU A 207 -1.76 10.37 -12.86
N ARG A 208 -1.43 11.45 -12.14
CA ARG A 208 -0.06 11.74 -11.70
C ARG A 208 0.02 11.90 -10.20
N SER A 209 1.06 11.33 -9.61
CA SER A 209 1.40 11.52 -8.20
C SER A 209 2.90 11.62 -8.03
N ARG A 210 3.34 12.32 -6.98
CA ARG A 210 4.74 12.47 -6.63
C ARG A 210 5.11 11.47 -5.54
N TYR A 211 6.31 10.91 -5.64
CA TYR A 211 6.89 9.96 -4.71
C TYR A 211 8.28 10.40 -4.27
N LEU A 212 8.65 10.09 -3.05
CA LEU A 212 10.01 10.11 -2.56
C LEU A 212 10.67 8.76 -2.85
N ALA A 213 11.76 8.75 -3.59
CA ALA A 213 12.55 7.54 -3.80
C ALA A 213 13.46 7.30 -2.59
N ILE A 214 12.87 6.79 -1.52
CA ILE A 214 13.58 6.47 -0.27
C ILE A 214 13.98 4.99 -0.26
N PRO A 215 15.28 4.65 -0.08
CA PRO A 215 15.73 3.26 0.03
C PRO A 215 15.10 2.54 1.22
N VAL A 216 14.87 1.24 1.07
CA VAL A 216 14.35 0.38 2.14
C VAL A 216 15.24 0.43 3.39
N ALA A 217 16.55 0.55 3.23
CA ALA A 217 17.49 0.68 4.34
C ALA A 217 17.23 1.95 5.18
N GLU A 218 16.98 3.09 4.55
CA GLU A 218 16.67 4.34 5.26
C GLU A 218 15.34 4.22 6.02
N VAL A 219 14.31 3.60 5.44
CA VAL A 219 13.04 3.35 6.15
C VAL A 219 13.25 2.42 7.35
N SER A 220 14.15 1.43 7.25
CA SER A 220 14.53 0.57 8.38
C SER A 220 15.12 1.38 9.54
N GLU A 221 15.99 2.35 9.25
CA GLU A 221 16.55 3.24 10.28
C GLU A 221 15.47 4.14 10.90
N LEU A 222 14.57 4.69 10.09
CA LEU A 222 13.45 5.48 10.59
C LEU A 222 12.52 4.64 11.48
N MET A 223 12.26 3.38 11.15
CA MET A 223 11.49 2.47 12.02
C MET A 223 12.17 2.28 13.38
N ARG A 224 13.50 2.07 13.41
CA ARG A 224 14.26 1.95 14.66
C ARG A 224 14.23 3.26 15.46
N ALA A 225 14.40 4.38 14.78
CA ALA A 225 14.40 5.70 15.41
C ALA A 225 13.08 6.06 16.11
N VAL A 226 11.93 5.59 15.59
CA VAL A 226 10.62 5.79 16.23
C VAL A 226 10.31 4.75 17.32
N GLY A 227 11.16 3.73 17.52
CA GLY A 227 11.05 2.77 18.63
C GLY A 227 10.60 1.36 18.26
N PHE A 228 10.57 0.99 16.97
CA PHE A 228 10.41 -0.42 16.61
C PHE A 228 11.69 -1.19 16.89
N GLU A 229 11.54 -2.38 17.46
CA GLU A 229 12.59 -3.38 17.64
C GLU A 229 12.50 -4.48 16.58
N ARG A 230 13.52 -5.34 16.51
CA ARG A 230 13.57 -6.49 15.58
C ARG A 230 13.25 -6.09 14.15
N VAL A 231 13.64 -4.88 13.75
CA VAL A 231 13.43 -4.41 12.39
C VAL A 231 14.25 -5.22 11.43
N CYS A 232 13.59 -5.92 10.51
CA CYS A 232 14.26 -6.71 9.48
C CYS A 232 13.59 -6.58 8.12
N ARG A 233 14.38 -6.78 7.07
CA ARG A 233 13.95 -6.83 5.69
C ARG A 233 13.72 -8.28 5.27
N LEU A 234 12.65 -8.52 4.55
CA LEU A 234 12.29 -9.80 3.95
C LEU A 234 12.21 -9.63 2.43
N ASP A 235 13.11 -10.32 1.74
CA ASP A 235 13.10 -10.38 0.28
C ASP A 235 12.37 -11.67 -0.18
N ASP A 236 11.83 -11.66 -1.40
CA ASP A 236 11.17 -12.81 -2.04
C ASP A 236 9.93 -13.38 -1.31
N ARG A 237 9.47 -12.71 -0.25
CA ARG A 237 8.30 -13.12 0.52
C ARG A 237 7.00 -12.47 0.03
N PHE A 238 7.12 -11.38 -0.69
CA PHE A 238 6.02 -10.61 -1.27
C PHE A 238 6.40 -10.17 -2.68
N PHE A 239 5.55 -9.41 -3.38
CA PHE A 239 5.90 -8.89 -4.72
C PHE A 239 6.85 -7.69 -4.68
N GLN A 240 7.07 -7.15 -3.51
CA GLN A 240 8.03 -6.09 -3.17
C GLN A 240 8.79 -6.50 -1.92
N PRO A 241 9.97 -5.94 -1.64
CA PRO A 241 10.62 -6.05 -0.34
C PRO A 241 9.65 -5.65 0.78
N VAL A 242 9.71 -6.39 1.88
CA VAL A 242 8.92 -6.14 3.07
C VAL A 242 9.83 -5.77 4.22
N LEU A 243 9.47 -4.74 4.96
CA LEU A 243 10.02 -4.43 6.27
C LEU A 243 9.04 -4.86 7.34
N VAL A 244 9.53 -5.49 8.38
CA VAL A 244 8.76 -5.77 9.60
C VAL A 244 9.49 -5.18 10.79
N GLY A 245 8.74 -4.69 11.76
CA GLY A 245 9.28 -4.20 13.03
C GLY A 245 8.27 -4.47 14.15
N THR A 246 8.78 -4.86 15.33
CA THR A 246 7.96 -5.20 16.50
C THR A 246 7.93 -4.04 17.48
N ARG A 247 6.76 -3.71 18.01
CA ARG A 247 6.64 -2.80 19.15
C ARG A 247 7.15 -3.49 20.42
N PRO A 248 8.00 -2.85 21.22
CA PRO A 248 8.44 -3.37 22.52
C PRO A 248 7.27 -3.81 23.41
N THR A 249 7.49 -4.78 24.27
CA THR A 249 6.47 -5.31 25.19
C THR A 249 6.36 -4.51 26.48
N ALA A 250 7.39 -3.78 26.84
CA ALA A 250 7.45 -2.87 28.00
C ALA A 250 8.66 -1.95 27.87
#